data_47f854b378e842c96ef626ded7cf9614
#
_entry.id   47f854b378e842c96ef626ded7cf9614
#
_cell.length_a   1.000
_cell.length_b   1.000
_cell.length_c   1.000
_cell.angle_alpha   90.00
_cell.angle_beta   90.00
_cell.angle_gamma   90.00
#
_symmetry.space_group_name_H-M   'P 1'
#
loop_
_entity.id
_entity.type
_entity.pdbx_description
1 polymer ?
#
loop_
_entity_poly.entity_id
_entity_poly.type
_entity_poly.pdbx_seq_one_letter_code
_entity_poly.pdbx_strand_id
1 'polypeptide(L)'
;MAGRLNGKVAVVTGSSRGIGKAIALEFAREGAKVCVNYIASEDRAREVLNEIRAYGSEAIMVRADISKPDDARRLIEAAVNIFGTIDVLVNNAAIMYYGSIMDLKDEEFDRMIDVNVKGTIYCCREAVKYMVMKRYGKIINIASTAAIGTASHGTTLYALTKAAIIALTKRLAFELGEYGINVNAIAPSFVPTDMFVQGKSDEELREILEKRKATISLRRIASPEDIARVAVFLASDESSYITGQVIVVDGGRIDYLTHSL
;
A
#
# COMPACT_ATOMS: atom_id res chain seq x y z
N MET A 1 -13.78 11.39 21.34
CA MET A 1 -14.04 9.96 21.06
C MET A 1 -12.69 9.32 20.76
N ALA A 2 -12.45 8.07 21.17
CA ALA A 2 -11.24 7.35 20.80
C ALA A 2 -11.23 7.13 19.26
N GLY A 3 -10.06 7.21 18.63
CA GLY A 3 -9.93 6.95 17.20
C GLY A 3 -10.23 5.49 16.85
N ARG A 4 -10.59 5.22 15.60
CA ARG A 4 -10.98 3.89 15.09
C ARG A 4 -9.87 2.83 15.20
N LEU A 5 -8.62 3.25 15.33
CA LEU A 5 -7.44 2.38 15.46
C LEU A 5 -6.76 2.52 16.83
N ASN A 6 -7.48 3.03 17.84
CA ASN A 6 -6.92 3.29 19.15
C ASN A 6 -6.25 2.05 19.75
N GLY A 7 -4.97 2.15 20.10
CA GLY A 7 -4.16 1.08 20.66
C GLY A 7 -3.71 -0.01 19.68
N LYS A 8 -4.11 0.03 18.41
CA LYS A 8 -3.64 -0.91 17.37
C LYS A 8 -2.20 -0.61 16.97
N VAL A 9 -1.46 -1.63 16.62
CA VAL A 9 -0.08 -1.53 16.12
C VAL A 9 -0.08 -1.81 14.62
N ALA A 10 0.39 -0.84 13.84
CA ALA A 10 0.41 -0.91 12.39
C ALA A 10 1.85 -0.85 11.83
N VAL A 11 2.15 -1.73 10.90
CA VAL A 11 3.36 -1.66 10.06
C VAL A 11 2.94 -1.24 8.64
N VAL A 12 3.54 -0.16 8.13
CA VAL A 12 3.26 0.34 6.78
C VAL A 12 4.55 0.32 5.97
N THR A 13 4.62 -0.55 4.95
CA THR A 13 5.82 -0.66 4.11
C THR A 13 5.91 0.51 3.13
N GLY A 14 7.13 1.05 2.91
CA GLY A 14 7.37 2.18 2.00
C GLY A 14 6.64 3.46 2.43
N SER A 15 6.61 3.77 3.72
CA SER A 15 5.80 4.85 4.29
C SER A 15 6.52 6.17 4.51
N SER A 16 7.71 6.36 3.93
CA SER A 16 8.42 7.65 3.99
C SER A 16 7.85 8.72 3.05
N ARG A 17 6.96 8.38 2.13
CA ARG A 17 6.35 9.30 1.14
C ARG A 17 5.06 8.75 0.54
N GLY A 18 4.37 9.60 -0.24
CA GLY A 18 3.21 9.22 -1.07
C GLY A 18 2.07 8.58 -0.29
N ILE A 19 1.45 7.55 -0.86
CA ILE A 19 0.32 6.84 -0.25
C ILE A 19 0.69 6.23 1.10
N GLY A 20 1.88 5.63 1.21
CA GLY A 20 2.34 5.03 2.47
C GLY A 20 2.48 6.05 3.60
N LYS A 21 3.02 7.26 3.32
CA LYS A 21 3.06 8.37 4.28
C LYS A 21 1.64 8.77 4.72
N ALA A 22 0.74 8.97 3.76
CA ALA A 22 -0.64 9.37 4.09
C ALA A 22 -1.35 8.32 4.96
N ILE A 23 -1.17 7.02 4.65
CA ILE A 23 -1.73 5.93 5.46
C ILE A 23 -1.13 5.96 6.89
N ALA A 24 0.20 6.09 7.02
CA ALA A 24 0.87 6.13 8.31
C ALA A 24 0.37 7.30 9.18
N LEU A 25 0.22 8.48 8.59
CA LEU A 25 -0.28 9.66 9.28
C LEU A 25 -1.76 9.53 9.69
N GLU A 26 -2.61 9.01 8.80
CA GLU A 26 -4.03 8.85 9.09
C GLU A 26 -4.27 7.76 10.14
N PHE A 27 -3.48 6.68 10.13
CA PHE A 27 -3.50 5.67 11.18
C PHE A 27 -3.13 6.26 12.55
N ALA A 28 -2.11 7.12 12.58
CA ALA A 28 -1.71 7.81 13.81
C ALA A 28 -2.81 8.74 14.34
N ARG A 29 -3.48 9.50 13.46
CA ARG A 29 -4.63 10.36 13.85
C ARG A 29 -5.78 9.55 14.45
N GLU A 30 -5.93 8.31 13.99
CA GLU A 30 -6.95 7.36 14.50
C GLU A 30 -6.45 6.57 15.74
N GLY A 31 -5.28 6.92 16.30
CA GLY A 31 -4.78 6.38 17.56
C GLY A 31 -3.92 5.12 17.44
N ALA A 32 -3.50 4.74 16.23
CA ALA A 32 -2.58 3.61 16.07
C ALA A 32 -1.13 3.98 16.43
N LYS A 33 -0.38 3.02 16.97
CA LYS A 33 1.08 3.03 17.00
C LYS A 33 1.60 2.59 15.64
N VAL A 34 2.58 3.32 15.07
CA VAL A 34 2.97 3.09 13.67
C VAL A 34 4.46 2.78 13.54
N CYS A 35 4.75 1.70 12.82
CA CYS A 35 6.09 1.40 12.33
C CYS A 35 6.23 1.90 10.89
N VAL A 36 7.03 2.96 10.70
CA VAL A 36 7.37 3.56 9.40
C VAL A 36 8.53 2.81 8.77
N ASN A 37 8.35 2.31 7.54
CA ASN A 37 9.42 1.62 6.81
C ASN A 37 9.97 2.47 5.68
N TYR A 38 11.30 2.46 5.52
CA TYR A 38 12.02 3.11 4.43
C TYR A 38 13.24 2.30 3.99
N ILE A 39 13.80 2.62 2.82
CA ILE A 39 15.07 2.03 2.32
C ILE A 39 16.18 3.09 2.26
N ALA A 40 15.98 4.16 1.50
CA ALA A 40 17.01 5.16 1.22
C ALA A 40 16.74 6.53 1.86
N SER A 41 15.47 6.93 2.00
CA SER A 41 15.08 8.28 2.41
C SER A 41 14.87 8.37 3.93
N GLU A 42 15.96 8.34 4.70
CA GLU A 42 15.89 8.41 6.17
C GLU A 42 15.30 9.74 6.65
N ASP A 43 15.71 10.86 6.07
CA ASP A 43 15.21 12.18 6.47
C ASP A 43 13.69 12.28 6.30
N ARG A 44 13.14 11.83 5.17
CA ARG A 44 11.70 11.78 4.94
C ARG A 44 10.98 10.85 5.92
N ALA A 45 11.58 9.71 6.27
CA ALA A 45 11.02 8.81 7.27
C ALA A 45 11.00 9.47 8.65
N ARG A 46 12.03 10.25 8.98
CA ARG A 46 12.14 11.02 10.23
C ARG A 46 11.10 12.14 10.28
N GLU A 47 10.84 12.82 9.17
CA GLU A 47 9.74 13.80 9.08
C GLU A 47 8.40 13.15 9.39
N VAL A 48 8.08 12.00 8.76
CA VAL A 48 6.85 11.25 9.03
C VAL A 48 6.76 10.81 10.49
N LEU A 49 7.85 10.33 11.06
CA LEU A 49 7.94 9.97 12.49
C LEU A 49 7.58 11.15 13.38
N ASN A 50 8.13 12.34 13.09
CA ASN A 50 7.88 13.55 13.87
C ASN A 50 6.43 14.03 13.72
N GLU A 51 5.87 13.96 12.51
CA GLU A 51 4.46 14.29 12.27
C GLU A 51 3.53 13.36 13.06
N ILE A 52 3.81 12.04 13.09
CA ILE A 52 3.03 11.07 13.88
C ILE A 52 3.08 11.39 15.37
N ARG A 53 4.27 11.71 15.89
CA ARG A 53 4.45 12.07 17.30
C ARG A 53 3.74 13.37 17.67
N ALA A 54 3.66 14.32 16.75
CA ALA A 54 2.91 15.55 16.93
C ALA A 54 1.38 15.31 17.09
N TYR A 55 0.85 14.21 16.57
CA TYR A 55 -0.53 13.78 16.85
C TYR A 55 -0.70 13.05 18.18
N GLY A 56 0.38 12.88 18.96
CA GLY A 56 0.35 12.17 20.23
C GLY A 56 0.44 10.65 20.12
N SER A 57 0.71 10.12 18.93
CA SER A 57 0.86 8.68 18.72
C SER A 57 2.31 8.22 18.81
N GLU A 58 2.51 6.97 19.28
CA GLU A 58 3.83 6.35 19.31
C GLU A 58 4.22 5.87 17.90
N ALA A 59 5.48 6.10 17.54
CA ALA A 59 6.00 5.60 16.28
C ALA A 59 7.49 5.24 16.35
N ILE A 60 7.88 4.27 15.52
CA ILE A 60 9.26 3.94 15.19
C ILE A 60 9.49 4.00 13.69
N MET A 61 10.73 4.14 13.27
CA MET A 61 11.10 4.00 11.86
C MET A 61 12.16 2.90 11.70
N VAL A 62 12.01 2.08 10.65
CA VAL A 62 12.86 0.92 10.39
C VAL A 62 13.35 0.93 8.95
N ARG A 63 14.68 0.93 8.78
CA ARG A 63 15.30 0.75 7.47
C ARG A 63 15.25 -0.73 7.09
N ALA A 64 14.51 -1.09 6.04
CA ALA A 64 14.41 -2.46 5.54
C ALA A 64 14.07 -2.49 4.05
N ASP A 65 14.80 -3.25 3.27
CA ASP A 65 14.46 -3.62 1.89
C ASP A 65 13.60 -4.87 1.92
N ILE A 66 12.30 -4.72 1.77
CA ILE A 66 11.35 -5.84 1.88
C ILE A 66 11.55 -6.93 0.83
N SER A 67 12.29 -6.67 -0.25
CA SER A 67 12.67 -7.71 -1.23
C SER A 67 13.63 -8.76 -0.64
N LYS A 68 14.19 -8.48 0.54
CA LYS A 68 15.07 -9.38 1.28
C LYS A 68 14.33 -10.03 2.44
N PRO A 69 14.25 -11.37 2.51
CA PRO A 69 13.50 -12.06 3.57
C PRO A 69 13.88 -11.66 4.98
N ASP A 70 15.18 -11.49 5.24
CA ASP A 70 15.69 -11.13 6.57
C ASP A 70 15.32 -9.70 6.96
N ASP A 71 15.28 -8.77 5.99
CA ASP A 71 14.86 -7.40 6.22
C ASP A 71 13.37 -7.32 6.51
N ALA A 72 12.54 -8.09 5.78
CA ALA A 72 11.11 -8.19 6.04
C ALA A 72 10.84 -8.74 7.45
N ARG A 73 11.58 -9.79 7.86
CA ARG A 73 11.51 -10.33 9.22
C ARG A 73 11.89 -9.26 10.25
N ARG A 74 13.05 -8.62 10.10
CA ARG A 74 13.53 -7.56 11.01
C ARG A 74 12.53 -6.40 11.14
N LEU A 75 11.85 -6.02 10.06
CA LEU A 75 10.83 -4.98 10.07
C LEU A 75 9.66 -5.34 10.98
N ILE A 76 9.12 -6.55 10.83
CA ILE A 76 7.99 -7.02 11.65
C ILE A 76 8.41 -7.22 13.12
N GLU A 77 9.56 -7.87 13.34
CA GLU A 77 10.10 -8.09 14.69
C GLU A 77 10.36 -6.77 15.44
N ALA A 78 10.83 -5.72 14.75
CA ALA A 78 11.03 -4.42 15.36
C ALA A 78 9.73 -3.82 15.91
N ALA A 79 8.63 -3.92 15.18
CA ALA A 79 7.31 -3.47 15.66
C ALA A 79 6.84 -4.30 16.86
N VAL A 80 6.98 -5.63 16.79
CA VAL A 80 6.57 -6.52 17.88
C VAL A 80 7.42 -6.31 19.13
N ASN A 81 8.74 -6.16 18.99
CA ASN A 81 9.64 -5.96 20.13
C ASN A 81 9.38 -4.64 20.88
N ILE A 82 9.00 -3.57 20.16
CA ILE A 82 8.78 -2.26 20.76
C ILE A 82 7.34 -2.09 21.26
N PHE A 83 6.35 -2.58 20.50
CA PHE A 83 4.93 -2.35 20.79
C PHE A 83 4.20 -3.59 21.33
N GLY A 84 4.88 -4.74 21.39
CA GLY A 84 4.33 -5.98 21.94
C GLY A 84 3.52 -6.82 20.95
N THR A 85 3.13 -6.28 19.79
CA THR A 85 2.26 -6.96 18.82
C THR A 85 2.35 -6.34 17.42
N ILE A 86 1.65 -6.96 16.47
CA ILE A 86 1.27 -6.35 15.18
C ILE A 86 -0.21 -6.66 14.92
N ASP A 87 -1.04 -5.64 14.71
CA ASP A 87 -2.47 -5.73 14.43
C ASP A 87 -2.78 -5.52 12.96
N VAL A 88 -2.07 -4.60 12.32
CA VAL A 88 -2.30 -4.18 10.94
C VAL A 88 -0.99 -4.23 10.16
N LEU A 89 -1.00 -4.90 9.01
CA LEU A 89 0.07 -4.83 8.02
C LEU A 89 -0.47 -4.15 6.76
N VAL A 90 0.17 -3.06 6.34
CA VAL A 90 -0.09 -2.43 5.04
C VAL A 90 1.10 -2.67 4.11
N ASN A 91 0.89 -3.52 3.10
CA ASN A 91 1.85 -3.76 2.03
C ASN A 91 1.68 -2.70 0.94
N ASN A 92 2.38 -1.57 1.10
CA ASN A 92 2.32 -0.43 0.19
C ASN A 92 3.59 -0.30 -0.67
N ALA A 93 4.76 -0.71 -0.17
CA ALA A 93 6.02 -0.57 -0.89
C ALA A 93 5.94 -1.24 -2.28
N ALA A 94 6.26 -0.48 -3.30
CA ALA A 94 6.31 -0.94 -4.69
C ALA A 94 7.24 -0.07 -5.51
N ILE A 95 7.73 -0.64 -6.60
CA ILE A 95 8.46 0.06 -7.66
C ILE A 95 7.76 -0.18 -9.00
N MET A 96 7.99 0.73 -9.94
CA MET A 96 7.46 0.64 -11.30
C MET A 96 8.53 1.10 -12.28
N TYR A 97 8.81 0.26 -13.26
CA TYR A 97 9.55 0.63 -14.47
C TYR A 97 8.56 0.67 -15.63
N TYR A 98 8.68 1.70 -16.46
CA TYR A 98 7.89 1.84 -17.68
C TYR A 98 8.55 1.10 -18.83
N GLY A 99 7.79 0.30 -19.55
CA GLY A 99 8.25 -0.39 -20.75
C GLY A 99 7.13 -1.16 -21.41
N SER A 100 7.17 -1.28 -22.74
CA SER A 100 6.28 -2.20 -23.46
C SER A 100 6.82 -3.62 -23.36
N ILE A 101 6.04 -4.60 -23.80
CA ILE A 101 6.51 -5.99 -23.86
C ILE A 101 7.70 -6.14 -24.85
N MET A 102 7.84 -5.23 -25.80
CA MET A 102 8.93 -5.23 -26.78
C MET A 102 10.25 -4.67 -26.21
N ASP A 103 10.15 -3.81 -25.18
CA ASP A 103 11.29 -3.11 -24.57
C ASP A 103 11.59 -3.67 -23.16
N LEU A 104 11.13 -4.91 -22.89
CA LEU A 104 11.33 -5.57 -21.61
C LEU A 104 12.83 -5.69 -21.29
N LYS A 105 13.20 -5.25 -20.09
CA LYS A 105 14.50 -5.51 -19.48
C LYS A 105 14.30 -6.49 -18.34
N ASP A 106 14.94 -7.64 -18.43
CA ASP A 106 14.79 -8.73 -17.46
C ASP A 106 15.12 -8.27 -16.04
N GLU A 107 16.17 -7.46 -15.86
CA GLU A 107 16.59 -6.97 -14.55
C GLU A 107 15.54 -6.04 -13.92
N GLU A 108 14.87 -5.20 -14.73
CA GLU A 108 13.81 -4.32 -14.25
C GLU A 108 12.55 -5.12 -13.86
N PHE A 109 12.24 -6.16 -14.63
CA PHE A 109 11.14 -7.07 -14.32
C PHE A 109 11.43 -7.88 -13.05
N ASP A 110 12.58 -8.51 -12.96
CA ASP A 110 13.00 -9.26 -11.78
C ASP A 110 12.95 -8.38 -10.52
N ARG A 111 13.42 -7.14 -10.62
CA ARG A 111 13.37 -6.20 -9.50
C ARG A 111 11.92 -5.84 -9.11
N MET A 112 11.01 -5.68 -10.08
CA MET A 112 9.57 -5.47 -9.77
C MET A 112 8.96 -6.70 -9.09
N ILE A 113 9.27 -7.91 -9.54
CA ILE A 113 8.82 -9.16 -8.90
C ILE A 113 9.36 -9.24 -7.47
N ASP A 114 10.65 -8.97 -7.27
CA ASP A 114 11.29 -9.06 -5.96
C ASP A 114 10.66 -8.11 -4.94
N VAL A 115 10.44 -6.86 -5.33
CA VAL A 115 9.87 -5.86 -4.42
C VAL A 115 8.36 -6.03 -4.29
N ASN A 116 7.62 -5.99 -5.42
CA ASN A 116 6.17 -5.87 -5.41
C ASN A 116 5.48 -7.17 -4.99
N VAL A 117 6.04 -8.33 -5.38
CA VAL A 117 5.42 -9.64 -5.14
C VAL A 117 6.09 -10.34 -3.97
N LYS A 118 7.39 -10.68 -4.10
CA LYS A 118 8.10 -11.44 -3.05
C LYS A 118 8.16 -10.65 -1.74
N GLY A 119 8.43 -9.33 -1.80
CA GLY A 119 8.48 -8.48 -0.62
C GLY A 119 7.15 -8.46 0.14
N THR A 120 6.02 -8.36 -0.58
CA THR A 120 4.68 -8.46 0.01
C THR A 120 4.47 -9.83 0.69
N ILE A 121 4.86 -10.92 0.01
CA ILE A 121 4.75 -12.29 0.56
C ILE A 121 5.60 -12.42 1.82
N TYR A 122 6.82 -11.91 1.84
CA TYR A 122 7.72 -12.00 3.00
C TYR A 122 7.15 -11.23 4.20
N CYS A 123 6.65 -10.01 4.00
CA CYS A 123 6.01 -9.24 5.07
C CYS A 123 4.76 -9.95 5.61
N CYS A 124 3.89 -10.48 4.73
CA CYS A 124 2.73 -11.26 5.15
C CYS A 124 3.14 -12.48 5.98
N ARG A 125 4.10 -13.28 5.49
CA ARG A 125 4.58 -14.47 6.16
C ARG A 125 5.09 -14.19 7.59
N GLU A 126 5.83 -13.11 7.77
CA GLU A 126 6.35 -12.76 9.09
C GLU A 126 5.25 -12.19 10.01
N ALA A 127 4.35 -11.35 9.52
CA ALA A 127 3.27 -10.77 10.31
C ALA A 127 2.25 -11.82 10.77
N VAL A 128 1.90 -12.77 9.90
CA VAL A 128 0.92 -13.83 10.18
C VAL A 128 1.32 -14.69 11.37
N LYS A 129 2.61 -14.91 11.62
CA LYS A 129 3.09 -15.67 12.79
C LYS A 129 2.52 -15.11 14.12
N TYR A 130 2.46 -13.79 14.23
CA TYR A 130 1.94 -13.11 15.43
C TYR A 130 0.42 -12.96 15.40
N MET A 131 -0.15 -12.69 14.22
CA MET A 131 -1.60 -12.51 14.06
C MET A 131 -2.38 -13.80 14.35
N VAL A 132 -1.87 -14.96 13.91
CA VAL A 132 -2.48 -16.28 14.16
C VAL A 132 -2.53 -16.59 15.66
N MET A 133 -1.46 -16.34 16.40
CA MET A 133 -1.40 -16.61 17.84
C MET A 133 -2.46 -15.84 18.64
N LYS A 134 -2.78 -14.60 18.23
CA LYS A 134 -3.80 -13.78 18.91
C LYS A 134 -5.19 -13.86 18.26
N ARG A 135 -5.33 -14.62 17.16
CA ARG A 135 -6.56 -14.76 16.37
C ARG A 135 -7.15 -13.42 15.93
N TYR A 136 -6.30 -12.49 15.56
CA TYR A 136 -6.67 -11.16 15.07
C TYR A 136 -5.60 -10.62 14.15
N GLY A 137 -6.01 -10.01 13.03
CA GLY A 137 -5.12 -9.30 12.13
C GLY A 137 -5.87 -8.66 10.96
N LYS A 138 -5.31 -7.55 10.47
CA LYS A 138 -5.76 -6.87 9.25
C LYS A 138 -4.58 -6.74 8.30
N ILE A 139 -4.67 -7.36 7.13
CA ILE A 139 -3.66 -7.23 6.06
C ILE A 139 -4.29 -6.44 4.92
N ILE A 140 -3.67 -5.33 4.57
CA ILE A 140 -4.12 -4.43 3.51
C ILE A 140 -3.03 -4.37 2.44
N ASN A 141 -3.34 -4.85 1.24
CA ASN A 141 -2.42 -4.86 0.13
C ASN A 141 -2.74 -3.71 -0.83
N ILE A 142 -1.75 -2.88 -1.16
CA ILE A 142 -1.95 -1.83 -2.16
C ILE A 142 -1.69 -2.43 -3.56
N ALA A 143 -2.80 -2.74 -4.23
CA ALA A 143 -2.82 -3.18 -5.62
C ALA A 143 -2.79 -1.97 -6.58
N SER A 144 -3.51 -2.01 -7.68
CA SER A 144 -3.65 -0.91 -8.64
C SER A 144 -4.81 -1.21 -9.61
N THR A 145 -5.45 -0.18 -10.14
CA THR A 145 -6.37 -0.33 -11.27
C THR A 145 -5.68 -0.85 -12.54
N ALA A 146 -4.35 -0.72 -12.64
CA ALA A 146 -3.56 -1.35 -13.71
C ALA A 146 -3.77 -2.88 -13.75
N ALA A 147 -3.93 -3.52 -12.59
CA ALA A 147 -4.21 -4.96 -12.48
C ALA A 147 -5.63 -5.36 -12.94
N ILE A 148 -6.54 -4.39 -13.05
CA ILE A 148 -7.93 -4.61 -13.45
C ILE A 148 -8.10 -4.38 -14.96
N GLY A 149 -7.12 -3.70 -15.59
CA GLY A 149 -7.08 -3.49 -17.03
C GLY A 149 -7.36 -2.05 -17.46
N THR A 150 -6.66 -1.07 -16.91
CA THR A 150 -6.74 0.31 -17.41
C THR A 150 -5.87 0.52 -18.63
N ALA A 151 -6.33 1.36 -19.58
CA ALA A 151 -5.58 1.74 -20.76
C ALA A 151 -4.42 2.68 -20.37
N SER A 152 -3.26 2.12 -20.06
CA SER A 152 -2.05 2.88 -19.73
C SER A 152 -0.82 2.20 -20.35
N HIS A 153 -0.26 2.83 -21.39
CA HIS A 153 0.90 2.29 -22.06
C HIS A 153 2.11 2.16 -21.13
N GLY A 154 2.95 1.16 -21.38
CA GLY A 154 4.18 0.92 -20.65
C GLY A 154 4.02 0.39 -19.23
N THR A 155 2.82 -0.04 -18.82
CA THR A 155 2.56 -0.56 -17.47
C THR A 155 2.33 -2.08 -17.43
N THR A 156 2.60 -2.81 -18.49
CA THR A 156 2.29 -4.25 -18.63
C THR A 156 2.86 -5.07 -17.48
N LEU A 157 4.15 -4.93 -17.20
CA LEU A 157 4.82 -5.73 -16.16
C LEU A 157 4.41 -5.29 -14.75
N TYR A 158 4.23 -3.99 -14.55
CA TYR A 158 3.69 -3.49 -13.29
C TYR A 158 2.28 -4.04 -13.05
N ALA A 159 1.42 -4.02 -14.05
CA ALA A 159 0.07 -4.58 -13.98
C ALA A 159 0.08 -6.06 -13.59
N LEU A 160 1.00 -6.85 -14.16
CA LEU A 160 1.20 -8.25 -13.80
C LEU A 160 1.55 -8.40 -12.33
N THR A 161 2.51 -7.61 -11.79
CA THR A 161 2.85 -7.68 -10.36
C THR A 161 1.67 -7.32 -9.47
N LYS A 162 0.86 -6.34 -9.85
CA LYS A 162 -0.33 -5.93 -9.09
C LYS A 162 -1.51 -6.90 -9.22
N ALA A 163 -1.61 -7.63 -10.33
CA ALA A 163 -2.54 -8.74 -10.47
C ALA A 163 -2.16 -9.91 -9.54
N ALA A 164 -0.87 -10.21 -9.41
CA ALA A 164 -0.37 -11.19 -8.44
C ALA A 164 -0.78 -10.82 -6.99
N ILE A 165 -0.75 -9.53 -6.64
CA ILE A 165 -1.20 -9.05 -5.31
C ILE A 165 -2.72 -9.25 -5.11
N ILE A 166 -3.52 -9.07 -6.15
CA ILE A 166 -4.97 -9.37 -6.09
C ILE A 166 -5.20 -10.86 -5.83
N ALA A 167 -4.51 -11.73 -6.56
CA ALA A 167 -4.60 -13.17 -6.36
C ALA A 167 -4.12 -13.59 -4.95
N LEU A 168 -2.99 -13.05 -4.49
CA LEU A 168 -2.46 -13.28 -3.15
C LEU A 168 -3.47 -12.87 -2.07
N THR A 169 -4.11 -11.70 -2.22
CA THR A 169 -5.12 -11.20 -1.28
C THR A 169 -6.25 -12.21 -1.10
N LYS A 170 -6.80 -12.73 -2.19
CA LYS A 170 -7.90 -13.71 -2.16
C LYS A 170 -7.47 -15.03 -1.54
N ARG A 171 -6.25 -15.50 -1.86
CA ARG A 171 -5.73 -16.75 -1.30
C ARG A 171 -5.47 -16.64 0.20
N LEU A 172 -4.81 -15.57 0.65
CA LEU A 172 -4.56 -15.35 2.07
C LEU A 172 -5.85 -15.12 2.86
N ALA A 173 -6.86 -14.45 2.27
CA ALA A 173 -8.17 -14.30 2.92
C ALA A 173 -8.83 -15.67 3.22
N PHE A 174 -8.74 -16.60 2.28
CA PHE A 174 -9.22 -17.96 2.45
C PHE A 174 -8.43 -18.74 3.53
N GLU A 175 -7.10 -18.71 3.43
CA GLU A 175 -6.21 -19.48 4.31
C GLU A 175 -6.20 -18.96 5.76
N LEU A 176 -6.38 -17.63 5.95
CA LEU A 176 -6.22 -16.99 7.25
C LEU A 176 -7.55 -16.64 7.95
N GLY A 177 -8.67 -16.82 7.24
CA GLY A 177 -10.00 -16.51 7.79
C GLY A 177 -10.34 -17.29 9.06
N GLU A 178 -9.96 -18.55 9.15
CA GLU A 178 -10.17 -19.38 10.35
C GLU A 178 -9.45 -18.87 11.59
N TYR A 179 -8.40 -18.02 11.40
CA TYR A 179 -7.66 -17.38 12.49
C TYR A 179 -8.17 -15.97 12.83
N GLY A 180 -9.30 -15.54 12.24
CA GLY A 180 -9.86 -14.20 12.48
C GLY A 180 -9.07 -13.08 11.82
N ILE A 181 -8.32 -13.38 10.75
CA ILE A 181 -7.50 -12.40 10.01
C ILE A 181 -8.23 -11.98 8.74
N ASN A 182 -8.46 -10.68 8.57
CA ASN A 182 -9.00 -10.12 7.34
C ASN A 182 -7.86 -9.73 6.39
N VAL A 183 -7.97 -10.10 5.14
CA VAL A 183 -7.00 -9.74 4.09
C VAL A 183 -7.75 -9.11 2.92
N ASN A 184 -7.48 -7.83 2.67
CA ASN A 184 -8.13 -7.08 1.59
C ASN A 184 -7.10 -6.30 0.77
N ALA A 185 -7.47 -5.90 -0.43
CA ALA A 185 -6.67 -5.03 -1.28
C ALA A 185 -7.39 -3.70 -1.54
N ILE A 186 -6.61 -2.64 -1.67
CA ILE A 186 -7.05 -1.38 -2.26
C ILE A 186 -6.40 -1.29 -3.64
N ALA A 187 -7.17 -0.95 -4.65
CA ALA A 187 -6.70 -0.73 -6.02
C ALA A 187 -6.85 0.77 -6.38
N PRO A 188 -5.86 1.61 -6.05
CA PRO A 188 -5.89 3.00 -6.44
C PRO A 188 -5.82 3.17 -7.95
N SER A 189 -6.47 4.19 -8.45
CA SER A 189 -6.20 4.76 -9.75
C SER A 189 -4.94 5.63 -9.67
N PHE A 190 -4.82 6.57 -10.61
CA PHE A 190 -3.74 7.51 -10.62
C PHE A 190 -3.77 8.44 -9.40
N VAL A 191 -2.69 8.38 -8.60
CA VAL A 191 -2.41 9.29 -7.48
C VAL A 191 -1.08 9.97 -7.76
N PRO A 192 -1.01 11.31 -7.87
CA PRO A 192 0.24 12.04 -8.16
C PRO A 192 1.16 11.94 -6.93
N THR A 193 2.07 11.01 -6.98
CA THR A 193 3.13 10.83 -5.98
C THR A 193 4.49 11.11 -6.63
N ASP A 194 5.54 11.23 -5.84
CA ASP A 194 6.92 11.44 -6.33
C ASP A 194 7.31 10.48 -7.46
N MET A 195 6.79 9.24 -7.41
CA MET A 195 7.02 8.22 -8.44
C MET A 195 6.58 8.67 -9.84
N PHE A 196 5.55 9.51 -9.91
CA PHE A 196 4.99 10.00 -11.19
C PHE A 196 5.50 11.39 -11.57
N VAL A 197 5.74 12.25 -10.59
CA VAL A 197 6.11 13.66 -10.82
C VAL A 197 7.57 13.80 -11.26
N GLN A 198 8.43 12.89 -10.81
CA GLN A 198 9.87 12.95 -11.06
C GLN A 198 10.20 13.03 -12.55
N GLY A 199 10.98 14.06 -12.95
CA GLY A 199 11.47 14.25 -14.31
C GLY A 199 10.50 14.94 -15.27
N LYS A 200 9.36 15.45 -14.79
CA LYS A 200 8.37 16.19 -15.59
C LYS A 200 8.35 17.68 -15.23
N SER A 201 8.15 18.54 -16.21
CA SER A 201 7.89 19.96 -16.00
C SER A 201 6.48 20.20 -15.43
N ASP A 202 6.27 21.38 -14.83
CA ASP A 202 4.94 21.76 -14.31
C ASP A 202 3.87 21.82 -15.42
N GLU A 203 4.26 22.20 -16.62
CA GLU A 203 3.36 22.29 -17.78
C GLU A 203 2.93 20.89 -18.26
N GLU A 204 3.89 19.96 -18.40
CA GLU A 204 3.62 18.56 -18.73
C GLU A 204 2.72 17.90 -17.68
N LEU A 205 2.97 18.18 -16.39
CA LEU A 205 2.15 17.69 -15.31
C LEU A 205 0.71 18.19 -15.38
N ARG A 206 0.51 19.49 -15.62
CA ARG A 206 -0.82 20.09 -15.78
C ARG A 206 -1.59 19.43 -16.93
N GLU A 207 -0.97 19.31 -18.09
CA GLU A 207 -1.59 18.70 -19.25
C GLU A 207 -2.00 17.24 -18.99
N ILE A 208 -1.13 16.45 -18.38
CA ILE A 208 -1.42 15.06 -18.01
C ILE A 208 -2.58 14.99 -17.00
N LEU A 209 -2.57 15.86 -15.98
CA LEU A 209 -3.61 15.87 -14.95
C LEU A 209 -4.96 16.26 -15.53
N GLU A 210 -5.04 17.26 -16.42
CA GLU A 210 -6.29 17.65 -17.07
C GLU A 210 -6.84 16.53 -17.97
N LYS A 211 -5.99 15.91 -18.78
CA LYS A 211 -6.39 14.74 -19.60
C LYS A 211 -6.94 13.60 -18.74
N ARG A 212 -6.31 13.32 -17.59
CA ARG A 212 -6.78 12.27 -16.68
C ARG A 212 -8.08 12.63 -15.97
N LYS A 213 -8.29 13.89 -15.56
CA LYS A 213 -9.56 14.32 -14.98
C LYS A 213 -10.76 14.05 -15.92
N ALA A 214 -10.56 14.19 -17.23
CA ALA A 214 -11.60 13.94 -18.22
C ALA A 214 -12.08 12.48 -18.23
N THR A 215 -11.23 11.53 -17.84
CA THR A 215 -11.56 10.10 -17.77
C THR A 215 -12.06 9.64 -16.38
N ILE A 216 -12.31 10.57 -15.47
CA ILE A 216 -12.76 10.28 -14.10
C ILE A 216 -14.12 10.93 -13.88
N SER A 217 -15.12 10.15 -13.44
CA SER A 217 -16.50 10.66 -13.21
C SER A 217 -16.55 11.79 -12.18
N LEU A 218 -15.75 11.69 -11.09
CA LEU A 218 -15.66 12.74 -10.07
C LEU A 218 -14.89 13.99 -10.52
N ARG A 219 -14.33 14.02 -11.74
CA ARG A 219 -13.63 15.17 -12.34
C ARG A 219 -12.49 15.75 -11.48
N ARG A 220 -11.92 14.95 -10.62
CA ARG A 220 -10.72 15.29 -9.84
C ARG A 220 -9.72 14.15 -9.80
N ILE A 221 -8.48 14.48 -9.57
CA ILE A 221 -7.42 13.51 -9.30
C ILE A 221 -7.52 13.09 -7.82
N ALA A 222 -7.26 11.81 -7.55
CA ALA A 222 -7.21 11.31 -6.19
C ALA A 222 -5.99 11.86 -5.44
N SER A 223 -6.16 12.16 -4.17
CA SER A 223 -5.05 12.44 -3.25
C SER A 223 -4.61 11.18 -2.51
N PRO A 224 -3.40 11.15 -1.93
CA PRO A 224 -2.98 10.05 -1.06
C PRO A 224 -3.94 9.81 0.12
N GLU A 225 -4.60 10.86 0.63
CA GLU A 225 -5.56 10.80 1.73
C GLU A 225 -6.86 10.09 1.33
N ASP A 226 -7.28 10.15 0.04
CA ASP A 226 -8.43 9.38 -0.43
C ASP A 226 -8.18 7.87 -0.24
N ILE A 227 -6.94 7.42 -0.44
CA ILE A 227 -6.54 6.02 -0.25
C ILE A 227 -6.38 5.70 1.25
N ALA A 228 -5.79 6.62 2.00
CA ALA A 228 -5.54 6.45 3.43
C ALA A 228 -6.84 6.26 4.23
N ARG A 229 -7.91 7.00 3.90
CA ARG A 229 -9.22 6.85 4.55
C ARG A 229 -9.84 5.46 4.33
N VAL A 230 -9.67 4.88 3.14
CA VAL A 230 -10.10 3.51 2.86
C VAL A 230 -9.24 2.51 3.64
N ALA A 231 -7.92 2.76 3.76
CA ALA A 231 -7.04 1.92 4.56
C ALA A 231 -7.42 1.95 6.05
N VAL A 232 -7.79 3.12 6.61
CA VAL A 232 -8.30 3.22 7.99
C VAL A 232 -9.56 2.36 8.18
N PHE A 233 -10.53 2.46 7.27
CA PHE A 233 -11.74 1.62 7.34
C PHE A 233 -11.39 0.13 7.33
N LEU A 234 -10.51 -0.32 6.41
CA LEU A 234 -10.11 -1.72 6.33
C LEU A 234 -9.24 -2.19 7.50
N ALA A 235 -8.54 -1.29 8.18
CA ALA A 235 -7.75 -1.57 9.38
C ALA A 235 -8.62 -1.64 10.65
N SER A 236 -9.79 -1.03 10.64
CA SER A 236 -10.71 -0.95 11.78
C SER A 236 -11.58 -2.20 11.93
N ASP A 237 -12.25 -2.32 13.07
CA ASP A 237 -13.20 -3.39 13.33
C ASP A 237 -14.54 -3.21 12.58
N GLU A 238 -14.79 -2.01 11.99
CA GLU A 238 -15.93 -1.75 11.10
C GLU A 238 -15.92 -2.65 9.85
N SER A 239 -14.72 -3.09 9.41
CA SER A 239 -14.53 -4.02 8.29
C SER A 239 -14.40 -5.49 8.71
N SER A 240 -14.82 -5.87 9.93
CA SER A 240 -14.60 -7.21 10.49
C SER A 240 -15.19 -8.35 9.65
N TYR A 241 -16.24 -8.09 8.88
CA TYR A 241 -16.87 -9.09 8.00
C TYR A 241 -16.48 -8.91 6.51
N ILE A 242 -15.40 -8.14 6.23
CA ILE A 242 -14.89 -7.91 4.87
C ILE A 242 -13.52 -8.58 4.74
N THR A 243 -13.40 -9.60 3.88
CA THR A 243 -12.14 -10.28 3.56
C THR A 243 -12.14 -10.76 2.11
N GLY A 244 -10.96 -10.84 1.48
CA GLY A 244 -10.77 -11.25 0.09
C GLY A 244 -11.20 -10.21 -0.93
N GLN A 245 -11.55 -8.99 -0.52
CA GLN A 245 -12.09 -7.95 -1.40
C GLN A 245 -10.97 -7.10 -2.01
N VAL A 246 -11.25 -6.59 -3.20
CA VAL A 246 -10.44 -5.58 -3.90
C VAL A 246 -11.27 -4.31 -4.01
N ILE A 247 -10.98 -3.31 -3.21
CA ILE A 247 -11.70 -2.04 -3.23
C ILE A 247 -11.02 -1.12 -4.22
N VAL A 248 -11.71 -0.83 -5.31
CA VAL A 248 -11.24 0.10 -6.33
C VAL A 248 -11.50 1.53 -5.85
N VAL A 249 -10.44 2.36 -5.89
CA VAL A 249 -10.50 3.77 -5.48
C VAL A 249 -10.00 4.61 -6.64
N ASP A 250 -10.90 4.93 -7.58
CA ASP A 250 -10.58 5.50 -8.88
C ASP A 250 -11.42 6.71 -9.29
N GLY A 251 -12.39 7.10 -8.45
CA GLY A 251 -13.28 8.21 -8.73
C GLY A 251 -14.27 7.96 -9.87
N GLY A 252 -14.52 6.68 -10.21
CA GLY A 252 -15.37 6.29 -11.34
C GLY A 252 -14.63 6.46 -12.67
N ARG A 253 -13.48 5.83 -12.81
CA ARG A 253 -12.69 5.84 -14.02
C ARG A 253 -13.39 5.09 -15.15
N ILE A 254 -13.34 5.61 -16.39
CA ILE A 254 -14.08 5.09 -17.54
C ILE A 254 -13.20 4.50 -18.63
N ASP A 255 -11.88 4.62 -18.56
CA ASP A 255 -10.92 4.17 -19.57
C ASP A 255 -10.36 2.77 -19.27
N TYR A 256 -11.22 1.81 -18.92
CA TYR A 256 -10.84 0.41 -18.78
C TYR A 256 -10.82 -0.29 -20.13
N LEU A 257 -9.85 -1.21 -20.32
CA LEU A 257 -9.67 -1.97 -21.57
C LEU A 257 -10.89 -2.84 -21.98
N THR A 258 -11.70 -3.21 -21.00
CA THR A 258 -12.87 -4.10 -21.19
C THR A 258 -14.19 -3.32 -21.30
N HIS A 259 -14.17 -2.01 -21.19
CA HIS A 259 -15.34 -1.18 -21.39
C HIS A 259 -15.25 -0.52 -22.76
N SER A 260 -16.07 -0.97 -23.71
CA SER A 260 -16.38 -0.19 -24.91
C SER A 260 -17.22 0.99 -24.49
N LEU A 261 -16.73 2.18 -24.72
CA LEU A 261 -17.51 3.42 -24.65
C LEU A 261 -18.48 3.49 -25.80
#